data_ddc8c651d84613f72102c3492e01f93f
#
_entry.id   ddc8c651d84613f72102c3492e01f93f
#
_cell.length_a   1.000
_cell.length_b   1.000
_cell.length_c   1.000
_cell.angle_alpha   90.00
_cell.angle_beta   90.00
_cell.angle_gamma   90.00
#
_symmetry.space_group_name_H-M   'P 1'
#
loop_
_entity.id
_entity.type
_entity.pdbx_description
1 polymer ?
#
loop_
_entity_poly.entity_id
_entity_poly.type
_entity_poly.pdbx_seq_one_letter_code
_entity_poly.pdbx_strand_id
1 'polypeptide(L)'
;SPTFIMLKKFIIAIGGFVLVVASLAAIKAAQLNEMMSAPHMQPASAVSTFEAKEVSWSPSLRAIGTLAPVNGVMISADADGTIVKIAAESGSSVKKGDLLVEIDSSVESANLNAALATAELSRVNRARASDLWALQAIAKSDYDAAEAAALQSLAAVTALEAKIAKKKVTAPFAGRVGIRTVNVGQFVGRGAALLPLQSLDPMY
;
A
#
# COMPACT_ATOMS: atom_id res chain seq x y z
N SER A 1 -48.33 117.98 -30.19
CA SER A 1 -46.95 117.64 -30.30
C SER A 1 -46.84 116.08 -30.47
N PRO A 2 -46.34 115.63 -31.60
CA PRO A 2 -46.31 114.17 -31.89
C PRO A 2 -45.36 113.37 -30.97
N THR A 3 -44.45 114.04 -30.35
CA THR A 3 -43.38 113.41 -29.53
C THR A 3 -43.92 112.75 -28.22
N PHE A 4 -45.02 113.22 -27.67
CA PHE A 4 -45.60 112.70 -26.43
C PHE A 4 -46.32 111.35 -26.66
N ILE A 5 -46.88 111.11 -27.84
CA ILE A 5 -47.55 109.90 -28.23
C ILE A 5 -46.52 108.76 -28.50
N MET A 6 -45.38 109.06 -29.08
CA MET A 6 -44.29 108.10 -29.31
C MET A 6 -43.69 107.67 -27.99
N LEU A 7 -43.51 108.56 -27.06
CA LEU A 7 -42.93 108.25 -25.72
C LEU A 7 -43.83 107.28 -24.94
N LYS A 8 -45.18 107.50 -24.98
CA LYS A 8 -46.15 106.57 -24.37
C LYS A 8 -46.12 105.20 -24.98
N LYS A 9 -46.03 105.08 -26.32
CA LYS A 9 -45.96 103.78 -26.98
C LYS A 9 -44.65 103.09 -26.68
N PHE A 10 -43.57 103.76 -26.51
CA PHE A 10 -42.23 103.20 -26.16
C PHE A 10 -42.21 102.69 -24.73
N ILE A 11 -42.82 103.46 -23.81
CA ILE A 11 -42.95 103.00 -22.39
C ILE A 11 -43.82 101.78 -22.29
N ILE A 12 -44.92 101.69 -23.03
CA ILE A 12 -45.79 100.48 -23.05
C ILE A 12 -45.06 99.27 -23.68
N ALA A 13 -44.26 99.51 -24.72
CA ALA A 13 -43.48 98.42 -25.35
C ALA A 13 -42.35 97.90 -24.42
N ILE A 14 -41.69 98.75 -23.71
CA ILE A 14 -40.69 98.39 -22.73
C ILE A 14 -41.36 97.64 -21.54
N GLY A 15 -42.50 98.19 -21.06
CA GLY A 15 -43.25 97.54 -19.97
C GLY A 15 -43.72 96.15 -20.33
N GLY A 16 -44.23 96.03 -21.57
CA GLY A 16 -44.60 94.69 -22.10
C GLY A 16 -43.40 93.69 -22.22
N PHE A 17 -42.24 94.24 -22.68
CA PHE A 17 -41.03 93.43 -22.80
C PHE A 17 -40.52 92.94 -21.44
N VAL A 18 -40.50 93.86 -20.47
CA VAL A 18 -40.07 93.53 -19.10
C VAL A 18 -41.01 92.52 -18.45
N LEU A 19 -42.32 92.62 -18.72
CA LEU A 19 -43.31 91.71 -18.20
C LEU A 19 -43.15 90.30 -18.80
N VAL A 20 -42.83 90.19 -20.10
CA VAL A 20 -42.52 88.89 -20.75
C VAL A 20 -41.22 88.31 -20.23
N VAL A 21 -40.18 89.06 -20.04
CA VAL A 21 -38.91 88.61 -19.46
C VAL A 21 -39.12 88.16 -18.00
N ALA A 22 -39.87 88.91 -17.21
CA ALA A 22 -40.15 88.50 -15.82
C ALA A 22 -40.99 87.20 -15.74
N SER A 23 -41.98 87.04 -16.65
CA SER A 23 -42.75 85.80 -16.66
C SER A 23 -41.91 84.61 -17.08
N LEU A 24 -41.03 84.70 -18.11
CA LEU A 24 -40.11 83.67 -18.49
C LEU A 24 -39.10 83.36 -17.41
N ALA A 25 -38.58 84.38 -16.69
CA ALA A 25 -37.71 84.16 -15.53
C ALA A 25 -38.43 83.42 -14.40
N ALA A 26 -39.66 83.77 -14.12
CA ALA A 26 -40.47 83.07 -13.09
C ALA A 26 -40.75 81.63 -13.44
N ILE A 27 -41.08 81.34 -14.72
CA ILE A 27 -41.28 79.95 -15.17
C ILE A 27 -39.98 79.15 -15.08
N LYS A 28 -38.86 79.77 -15.48
CA LYS A 28 -37.55 79.10 -15.37
C LYS A 28 -37.17 78.83 -13.92
N ALA A 29 -37.41 79.83 -13.03
CA ALA A 29 -37.14 79.65 -11.60
C ALA A 29 -38.01 78.54 -10.95
N ALA A 30 -39.26 78.45 -11.36
CA ALA A 30 -40.14 77.35 -10.91
C ALA A 30 -39.64 75.98 -11.41
N GLN A 31 -39.25 75.87 -12.69
CA GLN A 31 -38.67 74.63 -13.24
C GLN A 31 -37.36 74.22 -12.56
N LEU A 32 -36.48 75.17 -12.26
CA LEU A 32 -35.26 74.90 -11.54
C LEU A 32 -35.56 74.42 -10.14
N ASN A 33 -36.51 75.03 -9.47
CA ASN A 33 -36.89 74.65 -8.10
C ASN A 33 -37.52 73.24 -8.05
N GLU A 34 -38.29 72.87 -9.04
CA GLU A 34 -38.83 71.50 -9.19
C GLU A 34 -37.77 70.49 -9.44
N MET A 35 -36.77 70.79 -10.32
CA MET A 35 -35.61 69.91 -10.56
C MET A 35 -34.70 69.77 -9.35
N MET A 36 -34.53 70.80 -8.55
CA MET A 36 -33.72 70.74 -7.32
C MET A 36 -34.44 70.11 -6.14
N SER A 37 -35.77 70.08 -6.16
CA SER A 37 -36.63 69.47 -5.12
C SER A 37 -36.94 67.99 -5.43
N ALA A 38 -36.63 67.50 -6.62
CA ALA A 38 -36.82 66.10 -6.94
C ALA A 38 -35.89 65.24 -6.06
N PRO A 39 -36.42 64.31 -5.28
CA PRO A 39 -35.58 63.43 -4.48
C PRO A 39 -34.64 62.62 -5.43
N HIS A 40 -33.35 62.79 -5.26
CA HIS A 40 -32.39 61.95 -5.96
C HIS A 40 -32.53 60.53 -5.42
N MET A 41 -33.43 59.73 -6.04
CA MET A 41 -33.45 58.31 -5.81
C MET A 41 -32.14 57.72 -6.35
N GLN A 42 -31.21 57.44 -5.47
CA GLN A 42 -30.09 56.62 -5.81
C GLN A 42 -30.61 55.28 -6.29
N PRO A 43 -30.20 54.80 -7.46
CA PRO A 43 -30.60 53.47 -7.89
C PRO A 43 -30.25 52.43 -6.82
N ALA A 44 -31.20 51.59 -6.43
CA ALA A 44 -30.94 50.54 -5.46
C ALA A 44 -29.78 49.69 -5.96
N SER A 45 -28.72 49.62 -5.17
CA SER A 45 -27.58 48.76 -5.51
C SER A 45 -28.05 47.31 -5.45
N ALA A 46 -27.93 46.60 -6.58
CA ALA A 46 -28.23 45.19 -6.62
C ALA A 46 -27.17 44.44 -5.78
N VAL A 47 -27.57 43.92 -4.65
CA VAL A 47 -26.74 43.06 -3.80
C VAL A 47 -27.21 41.62 -3.93
N SER A 48 -26.27 40.74 -4.22
CA SER A 48 -26.55 39.31 -4.17
C SER A 48 -26.53 38.88 -2.70
N THR A 49 -27.63 38.34 -2.23
CA THR A 49 -27.72 37.75 -0.89
C THR A 49 -27.67 36.25 -1.02
N PHE A 50 -26.81 35.60 -0.23
CA PHE A 50 -26.82 34.15 -0.05
C PHE A 50 -27.47 33.83 1.31
N GLU A 51 -28.34 32.84 1.30
CA GLU A 51 -28.87 32.29 2.52
C GLU A 51 -27.76 31.52 3.24
N ALA A 52 -27.40 31.92 4.44
CA ALA A 52 -26.46 31.21 5.27
C ALA A 52 -27.10 29.91 5.76
N LYS A 53 -26.57 28.78 5.29
CA LYS A 53 -26.96 27.47 5.79
C LYS A 53 -25.90 26.99 6.78
N GLU A 54 -26.39 26.47 7.89
CA GLU A 54 -25.52 25.81 8.86
C GLU A 54 -25.00 24.50 8.26
N VAL A 55 -23.71 24.42 7.98
CA VAL A 55 -23.03 23.23 7.46
C VAL A 55 -22.12 22.71 8.55
N SER A 56 -22.34 21.48 8.98
CA SER A 56 -21.43 20.80 9.89
C SER A 56 -20.12 20.49 9.15
N TRP A 57 -19.06 21.15 9.56
CA TRP A 57 -17.72 20.90 9.03
C TRP A 57 -16.94 20.01 9.99
N SER A 58 -16.66 18.79 9.57
CA SER A 58 -15.72 17.93 10.27
C SER A 58 -14.29 18.25 9.78
N PRO A 59 -13.44 18.82 10.63
CA PRO A 59 -12.05 19.06 10.24
C PRO A 59 -11.37 17.70 9.98
N SER A 60 -10.93 17.45 8.77
CA SER A 60 -10.12 16.28 8.44
C SER A 60 -8.64 16.65 8.45
N LEU A 61 -7.87 15.99 9.31
CA LEU A 61 -6.42 16.08 9.29
C LEU A 61 -5.90 15.01 8.32
N ARG A 62 -5.25 15.42 7.25
CA ARG A 62 -4.56 14.50 6.34
C ARG A 62 -3.13 14.34 6.82
N ALA A 63 -2.76 13.11 7.13
CA ALA A 63 -1.39 12.74 7.45
C ALA A 63 -0.91 11.68 6.46
N ILE A 64 0.34 11.76 6.06
CA ILE A 64 1.00 10.72 5.27
C ILE A 64 1.77 9.85 6.25
N GLY A 65 1.53 8.56 6.22
CA GLY A 65 2.26 7.57 7.01
C GLY A 65 2.68 6.40 6.12
N THR A 66 3.74 5.72 6.51
CA THR A 66 4.18 4.47 5.87
C THR A 66 3.82 3.31 6.78
N LEU A 67 3.05 2.35 6.26
CA LEU A 67 2.76 1.11 6.97
C LEU A 67 3.94 0.16 6.81
N ALA A 68 4.45 -0.34 7.92
CA ALA A 68 5.51 -1.34 7.93
C ALA A 68 5.01 -2.64 8.55
N PRO A 69 5.29 -3.81 7.94
CA PRO A 69 4.93 -5.09 8.53
C PRO A 69 5.77 -5.35 9.79
N VAL A 70 5.16 -5.92 10.83
CA VAL A 70 5.87 -6.31 12.07
C VAL A 70 6.91 -7.38 11.77
N ASN A 71 6.57 -8.35 10.92
CA ASN A 71 7.47 -9.38 10.46
C ASN A 71 7.60 -9.27 8.93
N GLY A 72 8.82 -8.97 8.48
CA GLY A 72 9.19 -8.97 7.07
C GLY A 72 10.55 -9.63 6.92
N VAL A 73 10.65 -10.65 6.06
CA VAL A 73 11.90 -11.36 5.82
C VAL A 73 12.06 -11.64 4.32
N MET A 74 13.28 -11.55 3.85
CA MET A 74 13.66 -12.08 2.55
C MET A 74 13.96 -13.55 2.70
N ILE A 75 13.10 -14.42 2.18
CA ILE A 75 13.33 -15.87 2.16
C ILE A 75 14.46 -16.16 1.22
N SER A 76 15.45 -16.90 1.69
CA SER A 76 16.63 -17.31 0.94
C SER A 76 16.71 -18.83 0.84
N ALA A 77 17.51 -19.33 -0.13
CA ALA A 77 17.76 -20.75 -0.30
C ALA A 77 18.69 -21.28 0.82
N ASP A 78 18.29 -22.35 1.50
CA ASP A 78 19.11 -23.01 2.53
C ASP A 78 20.12 -23.99 1.92
N ALA A 79 19.92 -24.40 0.67
CA ALA A 79 20.78 -25.27 -0.10
C ALA A 79 20.91 -24.78 -1.55
N ASP A 80 21.96 -25.19 -2.24
CA ASP A 80 22.17 -24.94 -3.65
C ASP A 80 21.45 -25.96 -4.52
N GLY A 81 21.11 -25.58 -5.75
CA GLY A 81 20.53 -26.44 -6.77
C GLY A 81 19.56 -25.74 -7.70
N THR A 82 18.93 -26.51 -8.58
CA THR A 82 17.96 -25.99 -9.55
C THR A 82 16.55 -25.99 -8.96
N ILE A 83 15.82 -24.89 -9.13
CA ILE A 83 14.42 -24.80 -8.72
C ILE A 83 13.54 -25.67 -9.62
N VAL A 84 12.85 -26.65 -9.04
CA VAL A 84 11.93 -27.54 -9.77
C VAL A 84 10.49 -27.11 -9.65
N LYS A 85 10.14 -26.42 -8.55
CA LYS A 85 8.77 -25.97 -8.32
C LYS A 85 8.74 -24.70 -7.48
N ILE A 86 7.83 -23.80 -7.83
CA ILE A 86 7.44 -22.64 -7.02
C ILE A 86 5.96 -22.85 -6.70
N ALA A 87 5.67 -23.10 -5.43
CA ALA A 87 4.32 -23.39 -4.96
C ALA A 87 3.57 -22.10 -4.56
N ALA A 88 4.30 -21.07 -4.12
CA ALA A 88 3.72 -19.81 -3.71
C ALA A 88 3.81 -18.78 -4.84
N GLU A 89 2.67 -18.30 -5.31
CA GLU A 89 2.60 -17.24 -6.30
C GLU A 89 2.81 -15.85 -5.65
N SER A 90 3.33 -14.90 -6.44
CA SER A 90 3.47 -13.52 -5.99
C SER A 90 2.12 -12.92 -5.59
N GLY A 91 2.03 -12.37 -4.39
CA GLY A 91 0.80 -11.81 -3.84
C GLY A 91 -0.11 -12.81 -3.12
N SER A 92 0.19 -14.12 -3.13
CA SER A 92 -0.58 -15.12 -2.42
C SER A 92 -0.37 -15.06 -0.90
N SER A 93 -1.37 -15.48 -0.14
CA SER A 93 -1.28 -15.66 1.31
C SER A 93 -0.86 -17.08 1.64
N VAL A 94 0.09 -17.24 2.55
CA VAL A 94 0.62 -18.52 2.99
C VAL A 94 0.57 -18.63 4.51
N LYS A 95 0.48 -19.87 5.01
CA LYS A 95 0.54 -20.20 6.44
C LYS A 95 1.97 -20.61 6.81
N LYS A 96 2.29 -20.58 8.09
CA LYS A 96 3.54 -21.13 8.61
C LYS A 96 3.67 -22.61 8.22
N GLY A 97 4.81 -22.98 7.62
CA GLY A 97 5.11 -24.34 7.17
C GLY A 97 4.71 -24.63 5.73
N ASP A 98 3.95 -23.75 5.05
CA ASP A 98 3.59 -23.95 3.64
C ASP A 98 4.85 -23.97 2.76
N LEU A 99 4.89 -24.87 1.78
CA LEU A 99 5.96 -24.96 0.80
C LEU A 99 5.94 -23.73 -0.11
N LEU A 100 7.06 -23.02 -0.20
CA LEU A 100 7.23 -21.86 -1.06
C LEU A 100 7.97 -22.22 -2.35
N VAL A 101 9.13 -22.84 -2.21
CA VAL A 101 10.01 -23.22 -3.31
C VAL A 101 10.58 -24.61 -3.05
N GLU A 102 10.67 -25.41 -4.09
CA GLU A 102 11.30 -26.73 -4.05
C GLU A 102 12.50 -26.74 -4.99
N ILE A 103 13.65 -27.12 -4.44
CA ILE A 103 14.93 -27.27 -5.14
C ILE A 103 15.11 -28.76 -5.44
N ASP A 104 15.71 -29.10 -6.56
CA ASP A 104 15.96 -30.46 -6.96
C ASP A 104 16.73 -31.25 -5.89
N SER A 105 16.14 -32.36 -5.44
CA SER A 105 16.69 -33.25 -4.41
C SER A 105 16.84 -34.69 -4.92
N SER A 106 16.82 -34.88 -6.23
CA SER A 106 16.85 -36.23 -6.85
C SER A 106 18.08 -37.04 -6.44
N VAL A 107 19.25 -36.40 -6.42
CA VAL A 107 20.53 -37.02 -6.02
C VAL A 107 20.52 -37.39 -4.54
N GLU A 108 20.10 -36.44 -3.68
CA GLU A 108 20.01 -36.65 -2.25
C GLU A 108 18.99 -37.77 -1.91
N SER A 109 17.88 -37.82 -2.63
CA SER A 109 16.85 -38.88 -2.47
C SER A 109 17.39 -40.26 -2.88
N ALA A 110 18.18 -40.34 -3.95
CA ALA A 110 18.85 -41.60 -4.34
C ALA A 110 19.86 -42.04 -3.27
N ASN A 111 20.67 -41.10 -2.75
CA ASN A 111 21.62 -41.37 -1.67
C ASN A 111 20.91 -41.76 -0.36
N LEU A 112 19.75 -41.19 -0.05
CA LEU A 112 18.93 -41.57 1.10
C LEU A 112 18.46 -43.03 0.99
N ASN A 113 18.00 -43.46 -0.19
CA ASN A 113 17.56 -44.81 -0.42
C ASN A 113 18.73 -45.84 -0.22
N ALA A 114 19.95 -45.48 -0.68
CA ALA A 114 21.12 -46.32 -0.45
C ALA A 114 21.52 -46.37 1.03
N ALA A 115 21.45 -45.23 1.76
CA ALA A 115 21.72 -45.17 3.19
C ALA A 115 20.67 -45.95 4.01
N LEU A 116 19.40 -45.91 3.63
CA LEU A 116 18.33 -46.69 4.25
C LEU A 116 18.57 -48.19 4.12
N ALA A 117 19.00 -48.67 2.95
CA ALA A 117 19.37 -50.07 2.74
C ALA A 117 20.54 -50.51 3.62
N THR A 118 21.56 -49.64 3.77
CA THR A 118 22.71 -49.88 4.66
C THR A 118 22.30 -49.88 6.14
N ALA A 119 21.43 -48.96 6.54
CA ALA A 119 20.92 -48.90 7.91
C ALA A 119 20.09 -50.13 8.26
N GLU A 120 19.28 -50.59 7.33
CA GLU A 120 18.51 -51.85 7.52
C GLU A 120 19.41 -53.07 7.67
N LEU A 121 20.44 -53.23 6.85
CA LEU A 121 21.42 -54.27 7.02
C LEU A 121 22.14 -54.21 8.36
N SER A 122 22.55 -53.01 8.80
CA SER A 122 23.23 -52.81 10.07
C SER A 122 22.25 -53.13 11.25
N ARG A 123 20.98 -52.76 11.13
CA ARG A 123 19.93 -53.09 12.10
C ARG A 123 19.76 -54.60 12.29
N VAL A 124 19.70 -55.36 11.16
CA VAL A 124 19.57 -56.82 11.18
C VAL A 124 20.85 -57.44 11.79
N ASN A 125 22.04 -56.95 11.44
CA ASN A 125 23.28 -57.46 12.00
C ASN A 125 23.40 -57.18 13.52
N ARG A 126 22.97 -55.99 13.97
CA ARG A 126 22.90 -55.66 15.41
C ARG A 126 21.93 -56.63 16.14
N ALA A 127 20.72 -56.88 15.59
CA ALA A 127 19.76 -57.81 16.18
C ALA A 127 20.36 -59.21 16.30
N ARG A 128 20.99 -59.72 15.24
CA ARG A 128 21.69 -61.01 15.28
C ARG A 128 22.82 -61.05 16.31
N ALA A 129 23.63 -60.00 16.39
CA ALA A 129 24.70 -59.91 17.37
C ALA A 129 24.12 -59.86 18.79
N SER A 130 23.01 -59.19 19.03
CA SER A 130 22.30 -59.13 20.30
C SER A 130 21.85 -60.52 20.77
N ASP A 131 21.27 -61.34 19.83
CA ASP A 131 20.81 -62.69 20.11
C ASP A 131 22.00 -63.60 20.43
N LEU A 132 23.07 -63.55 19.65
CA LEU A 132 24.28 -64.34 19.90
C LEU A 132 25.00 -63.96 21.20
N TRP A 133 25.05 -62.68 21.54
CA TRP A 133 25.59 -62.19 22.80
C TRP A 133 24.80 -62.71 23.99
N ALA A 134 23.44 -62.66 23.91
CA ALA A 134 22.56 -63.24 24.95
C ALA A 134 22.81 -64.73 25.19
N LEU A 135 23.22 -65.47 24.13
CA LEU A 135 23.61 -66.89 24.22
C LEU A 135 25.10 -67.07 24.56
N GLN A 136 25.84 -66.03 24.84
CA GLN A 136 27.29 -66.03 25.11
C GLN A 136 28.12 -66.62 23.94
N ALA A 137 27.61 -66.54 22.70
CA ALA A 137 28.19 -67.13 21.52
C ALA A 137 29.16 -66.19 20.79
N ILE A 138 29.25 -64.93 21.18
CA ILE A 138 30.15 -63.92 20.63
C ILE A 138 30.80 -63.08 21.77
N ALA A 139 31.94 -62.46 21.46
CA ALA A 139 32.59 -61.52 22.35
C ALA A 139 31.76 -60.24 22.51
N LYS A 140 31.84 -59.55 23.65
CA LYS A 140 31.19 -58.27 23.88
C LYS A 140 31.62 -57.22 22.87
N SER A 141 32.90 -57.23 22.44
CA SER A 141 33.45 -56.35 21.43
C SER A 141 32.71 -56.45 20.08
N ASP A 142 32.27 -57.67 19.68
CA ASP A 142 31.59 -57.90 18.43
C ASP A 142 30.18 -57.35 18.49
N TYR A 143 29.49 -57.52 19.65
CA TYR A 143 28.18 -56.85 19.87
C TYR A 143 28.31 -55.33 19.87
N ASP A 144 29.26 -54.78 20.63
CA ASP A 144 29.50 -53.32 20.70
C ASP A 144 29.82 -52.75 19.29
N ALA A 145 30.60 -53.48 18.47
CA ALA A 145 30.89 -53.09 17.11
C ALA A 145 29.64 -53.06 16.21
N ALA A 146 28.77 -54.09 16.31
CA ALA A 146 27.51 -54.13 15.57
C ALA A 146 26.54 -53.04 16.01
N GLU A 147 26.50 -52.72 17.30
CA GLU A 147 25.70 -51.65 17.80
C GLU A 147 26.21 -50.28 17.29
N ALA A 148 27.50 -50.03 17.35
CA ALA A 148 28.10 -48.79 16.83
C ALA A 148 27.87 -48.62 15.32
N ALA A 149 27.97 -49.73 14.51
CA ALA A 149 27.71 -49.71 13.09
C ALA A 149 26.21 -49.37 12.79
N ALA A 150 25.28 -49.88 13.57
CA ALA A 150 23.86 -49.57 13.43
C ALA A 150 23.57 -48.08 13.75
N LEU A 151 24.15 -47.54 14.82
CA LEU A 151 24.02 -46.14 15.17
C LEU A 151 24.62 -45.21 14.10
N GLN A 152 25.81 -45.57 13.58
CA GLN A 152 26.49 -44.81 12.52
C GLN A 152 25.63 -44.76 11.22
N SER A 153 25.08 -45.87 10.80
CA SER A 153 24.25 -45.94 9.59
C SER A 153 22.94 -45.15 9.76
N LEU A 154 22.31 -45.19 10.94
CA LEU A 154 21.13 -44.38 11.25
C LEU A 154 21.45 -42.87 11.23
N ALA A 155 22.59 -42.47 11.78
CA ALA A 155 23.03 -41.08 11.74
C ALA A 155 23.26 -40.59 10.29
N ALA A 156 23.77 -41.45 9.39
CA ALA A 156 23.91 -41.16 7.97
C ALA A 156 22.55 -40.90 7.29
N VAL A 157 21.52 -41.71 7.59
CA VAL A 157 20.15 -41.51 7.12
C VAL A 157 19.63 -40.14 7.56
N THR A 158 19.71 -39.85 8.88
CA THR A 158 19.24 -38.57 9.42
C THR A 158 19.94 -37.36 8.78
N ALA A 159 21.24 -37.48 8.50
CA ALA A 159 21.99 -36.39 7.82
C ALA A 159 21.48 -36.14 6.41
N LEU A 160 21.10 -37.18 5.66
CA LEU A 160 20.54 -37.06 4.31
C LEU A 160 19.12 -36.52 4.32
N GLU A 161 18.29 -36.95 5.27
CA GLU A 161 16.96 -36.38 5.47
C GLU A 161 17.02 -34.87 5.76
N ALA A 162 17.95 -34.45 6.61
CA ALA A 162 18.16 -33.03 6.89
C ALA A 162 18.63 -32.23 5.65
N LYS A 163 19.44 -32.84 4.77
CA LYS A 163 19.83 -32.23 3.49
C LYS A 163 18.62 -32.07 2.56
N ILE A 164 17.78 -33.09 2.44
CA ILE A 164 16.55 -33.03 1.63
C ILE A 164 15.56 -32.00 2.21
N ALA A 165 15.43 -31.93 3.52
CA ALA A 165 14.57 -30.93 4.16
C ALA A 165 14.98 -29.49 3.79
N LYS A 166 16.29 -29.20 3.69
CA LYS A 166 16.80 -27.89 3.28
C LYS A 166 16.52 -27.53 1.81
N LYS A 167 16.22 -28.52 0.97
CA LYS A 167 15.82 -28.31 -0.43
C LYS A 167 14.32 -27.89 -0.55
N LYS A 168 13.55 -28.01 0.52
CA LYS A 168 12.15 -27.57 0.61
C LYS A 168 12.11 -26.30 1.43
N VAL A 169 12.03 -25.16 0.74
CA VAL A 169 11.93 -23.85 1.40
C VAL A 169 10.49 -23.60 1.82
N THR A 170 10.26 -23.44 3.11
CA THR A 170 8.92 -23.28 3.70
C THR A 170 8.77 -21.91 4.37
N ALA A 171 7.52 -21.47 4.55
CA ALA A 171 7.20 -20.21 5.22
C ALA A 171 7.47 -20.29 6.73
N PRO A 172 8.32 -19.40 7.32
CA PRO A 172 8.61 -19.38 8.74
C PRO A 172 7.45 -18.85 9.58
N PHE A 173 6.56 -18.06 9.00
CA PHE A 173 5.34 -17.50 9.61
C PHE A 173 4.26 -17.31 8.55
N ALA A 174 3.03 -17.09 8.99
CA ALA A 174 1.92 -16.77 8.10
C ALA A 174 2.02 -15.33 7.58
N GLY A 175 1.81 -15.14 6.28
CA GLY A 175 1.95 -13.82 5.67
C GLY A 175 1.62 -13.81 4.20
N ARG A 176 1.95 -12.70 3.55
CA ARG A 176 1.79 -12.53 2.11
C ARG A 176 3.13 -12.55 1.40
N VAL A 177 3.20 -13.34 0.34
CA VAL A 177 4.36 -13.43 -0.54
C VAL A 177 4.43 -12.20 -1.42
N GLY A 178 5.59 -11.55 -1.46
CA GLY A 178 5.86 -10.44 -2.37
C GLY A 178 6.25 -10.92 -3.78
N ILE A 179 6.86 -10.03 -4.54
CA ILE A 179 7.31 -10.35 -5.91
C ILE A 179 8.51 -11.30 -5.82
N ARG A 180 8.42 -12.48 -6.43
CA ARG A 180 9.51 -13.44 -6.51
C ARG A 180 10.64 -12.93 -7.39
N THR A 181 11.87 -13.25 -7.02
CA THR A 181 13.08 -12.88 -7.77
C THR A 181 13.67 -14.04 -8.58
N VAL A 182 13.03 -15.22 -8.52
CA VAL A 182 13.56 -16.46 -9.12
C VAL A 182 12.50 -17.14 -9.99
N ASN A 183 12.96 -18.01 -10.89
CA ASN A 183 12.12 -18.76 -11.82
C ASN A 183 12.38 -20.28 -11.71
N VAL A 184 11.40 -21.10 -12.12
CA VAL A 184 11.57 -22.54 -12.27
C VAL A 184 12.64 -22.80 -13.34
N GLY A 185 13.52 -23.77 -13.07
CA GLY A 185 14.66 -24.09 -13.90
C GLY A 185 15.92 -23.24 -13.60
N GLN A 186 15.83 -22.23 -12.76
CA GLN A 186 16.95 -21.41 -12.35
C GLN A 186 17.81 -22.14 -11.31
N PHE A 187 19.13 -22.09 -11.47
CA PHE A 187 20.07 -22.52 -10.44
C PHE A 187 20.22 -21.41 -9.38
N VAL A 188 20.16 -21.80 -8.12
CA VAL A 188 20.35 -20.92 -6.97
C VAL A 188 21.45 -21.47 -6.07
N GLY A 189 22.27 -20.57 -5.54
CA GLY A 189 23.24 -20.92 -4.52
C GLY A 189 22.65 -20.75 -3.12
N ARG A 190 23.30 -21.36 -2.12
CA ARG A 190 22.92 -21.17 -0.72
C ARG A 190 22.99 -19.68 -0.35
N GLY A 191 21.93 -19.18 0.32
CA GLY A 191 21.80 -17.77 0.69
C GLY A 191 21.21 -16.88 -0.41
N ALA A 192 20.94 -17.41 -1.61
CA ALA A 192 20.30 -16.63 -2.68
C ALA A 192 18.88 -16.22 -2.28
N ALA A 193 18.55 -14.94 -2.47
CA ALA A 193 17.22 -14.41 -2.22
C ALA A 193 16.20 -15.01 -3.20
N LEU A 194 15.07 -15.50 -2.69
CA LEU A 194 14.03 -16.16 -3.48
C LEU A 194 12.78 -15.28 -3.61
N LEU A 195 12.23 -14.87 -2.47
CA LEU A 195 11.01 -14.04 -2.39
C LEU A 195 10.90 -13.37 -1.03
N PRO A 196 10.30 -12.17 -0.95
CA PRO A 196 9.99 -11.54 0.34
C PRO A 196 8.67 -12.12 0.90
N LEU A 197 8.64 -12.33 2.21
CA LEU A 197 7.46 -12.72 2.97
C LEU A 197 7.19 -11.66 4.04
N GLN A 198 5.95 -11.16 4.09
CA GLN A 198 5.54 -10.12 5.02
C GLN A 198 4.27 -10.52 5.75
N SER A 199 4.23 -10.27 7.07
CA SER A 199 3.01 -10.37 7.86
C SER A 199 2.15 -9.13 7.62
N LEU A 200 0.86 -9.31 7.32
CA LEU A 200 -0.08 -8.21 7.13
C LEU A 200 -0.84 -7.86 8.40
N ASP A 201 -0.73 -8.65 9.45
CA ASP A 201 -1.38 -8.44 10.73
C ASP A 201 -0.47 -8.95 11.87
N PRO A 202 -0.13 -8.10 12.83
CA PRO A 202 -0.35 -6.66 12.88
C PRO A 202 0.62 -5.84 12.00
N MET A 203 0.22 -4.61 11.64
CA MET A 203 1.06 -3.58 11.00
C MET A 203 1.27 -2.39 11.95
N TYR A 204 2.42 -1.74 11.84
CA TYR A 204 2.73 -0.47 12.52
C TYR A 204 2.65 0.71 11.57
#